data_70ed3477da3486d835aca3bc55c2f8ce
#
_entry.id   70ed3477da3486d835aca3bc55c2f8ce
#
_cell.length_a   1.000
_cell.length_b   1.000
_cell.length_c   1.000
_cell.angle_alpha   90.00
_cell.angle_beta   90.00
_cell.angle_gamma   90.00
#
_symmetry.space_group_name_H-M   'P 1'
#
loop_
_entity.id
_entity.type
_entity.pdbx_description
1 polymer ?
#
loop_
_entity_poly.entity_id
_entity_poly.type
_entity_poly.pdbx_seq_one_letter_code
_entity_poly.pdbx_strand_id
1 'polypeptide(L)'
;MNKRGFELSFGFIFSIILIVAIIFTGFYALGKFLDVRNCAEAGLFYDDMQKEIDRAWNSEITKNTASLSAPSEIEKVCLGDIHSSSNIPEYDDLRTYGNLDSNVFLYPSKKACDGLSNKKIEHLEFDYLGVKCFPLVSGRVEIRIEKESTDSLVRVIG
;
A
#
# COMPACT_ATOMS: atom_id res chain seq x y z
N MET A 1 -58.20 8.60 34.23
CA MET A 1 -57.08 8.54 33.25
C MET A 1 -55.83 9.07 33.94
N ASN A 2 -54.95 8.17 34.44
CA ASN A 2 -53.71 8.54 35.10
C ASN A 2 -52.66 8.89 34.05
N LYS A 3 -52.38 10.17 33.86
CA LYS A 3 -51.20 10.66 33.14
C LYS A 3 -50.00 10.49 34.09
N ARG A 4 -49.37 9.32 34.08
CA ARG A 4 -48.03 9.18 34.62
C ARG A 4 -47.08 9.84 33.62
N GLY A 5 -46.77 11.11 33.86
CA GLY A 5 -45.67 11.78 33.18
C GLY A 5 -44.38 10.98 33.48
N PHE A 6 -43.70 10.56 32.42
CA PHE A 6 -42.41 9.94 32.54
C PHE A 6 -41.43 11.08 32.90
N GLU A 7 -41.18 11.29 34.18
CA GLU A 7 -40.15 12.21 34.64
C GLU A 7 -38.81 11.54 34.35
N LEU A 8 -38.30 11.79 33.15
CA LEU A 8 -36.93 11.44 32.83
C LEU A 8 -35.98 12.19 33.78
N SER A 9 -35.41 11.49 34.72
CA SER A 9 -34.43 12.08 35.63
C SER A 9 -33.31 12.69 34.78
N PHE A 10 -32.88 13.92 35.08
CA PHE A 10 -31.78 14.62 34.41
C PHE A 10 -30.52 13.74 34.33
N GLY A 11 -30.26 12.94 35.37
CA GLY A 11 -29.17 11.97 35.39
C GLY A 11 -29.28 10.89 34.31
N PHE A 12 -30.50 10.44 33.97
CA PHE A 12 -30.69 9.45 32.90
C PHE A 12 -30.38 10.03 31.53
N ILE A 13 -30.82 11.25 31.23
CA ILE A 13 -30.52 11.95 29.99
C ILE A 13 -29.00 12.18 29.86
N PHE A 14 -28.37 12.64 30.93
CA PHE A 14 -26.92 12.86 30.97
C PHE A 14 -26.12 11.56 30.71
N SER A 15 -26.54 10.45 31.33
CA SER A 15 -25.91 9.13 31.11
C SER A 15 -26.00 8.69 29.65
N ILE A 16 -27.14 8.88 28.99
CA ILE A 16 -27.31 8.54 27.58
C ILE A 16 -26.34 9.37 26.70
N ILE A 17 -26.27 10.68 26.95
CA ILE A 17 -25.35 11.57 26.20
C ILE A 17 -23.92 11.14 26.36
N LEU A 18 -23.49 10.79 27.58
CA LEU A 18 -22.13 10.30 27.83
C LEU A 18 -21.84 8.99 27.07
N ILE A 19 -22.76 8.03 27.11
CA ILE A 19 -22.58 6.76 26.40
C ILE A 19 -22.45 7.00 24.91
N VAL A 20 -23.31 7.83 24.30
CA VAL A 20 -23.27 8.16 22.89
C VAL A 20 -21.95 8.85 22.53
N ALA A 21 -21.48 9.79 23.35
CA ALA A 21 -20.20 10.47 23.14
C ALA A 21 -18.99 9.51 23.17
N ILE A 22 -18.98 8.57 24.13
CA ILE A 22 -17.91 7.55 24.25
C ILE A 22 -17.93 6.62 23.02
N ILE A 23 -19.10 6.16 22.58
CA ILE A 23 -19.22 5.29 21.42
C ILE A 23 -18.73 6.04 20.16
N PHE A 24 -19.15 7.29 19.97
CA PHE A 24 -18.75 8.09 18.81
C PHE A 24 -17.24 8.33 18.78
N THR A 25 -16.63 8.71 19.89
CA THR A 25 -15.18 8.90 20.00
C THR A 25 -14.42 7.60 19.77
N GLY A 26 -14.94 6.47 20.25
CA GLY A 26 -14.37 5.14 20.00
C GLY A 26 -14.34 4.79 18.53
N PHE A 27 -15.44 4.94 17.79
CA PHE A 27 -15.48 4.70 16.36
C PHE A 27 -14.56 5.64 15.56
N TYR A 28 -14.50 6.91 15.94
CA TYR A 28 -13.60 7.87 15.31
C TYR A 28 -12.14 7.48 15.51
N ALA A 29 -11.75 7.10 16.73
CA ALA A 29 -10.38 6.67 17.03
C ALA A 29 -9.99 5.39 16.27
N LEU A 30 -10.90 4.41 16.16
CA LEU A 30 -10.67 3.18 15.38
C LEU A 30 -10.43 3.49 13.90
N GLY A 31 -11.24 4.37 13.28
CA GLY A 31 -11.02 4.78 11.90
C GLY A 31 -9.64 5.38 11.67
N LYS A 32 -9.23 6.31 12.53
CA LYS A 32 -7.89 6.92 12.47
C LYS A 32 -6.75 5.93 12.69
N PHE A 33 -6.94 4.97 13.56
CA PHE A 33 -5.94 3.92 13.79
C PHE A 33 -5.73 3.03 12.56
N LEU A 34 -6.81 2.67 11.86
CA LEU A 34 -6.73 1.88 10.62
C LEU A 34 -5.99 2.64 9.51
N ASP A 35 -6.25 3.94 9.34
CA ASP A 35 -5.54 4.78 8.38
C ASP A 35 -4.02 4.80 8.67
N VAL A 36 -3.64 5.01 9.92
CA VAL A 36 -2.22 5.03 10.35
C VAL A 36 -1.56 3.66 10.10
N ARG A 37 -2.27 2.59 10.39
CA ARG A 37 -1.78 1.23 10.15
C ARG A 37 -1.50 1.00 8.65
N ASN A 38 -2.41 1.34 7.77
CA ASN A 38 -2.24 1.18 6.32
C ASN A 38 -1.04 1.99 5.81
N CYS A 39 -0.83 3.19 6.34
CA CYS A 39 0.35 4.01 6.02
C CYS A 39 1.66 3.36 6.47
N ALA A 40 1.68 2.80 7.68
CA ALA A 40 2.85 2.10 8.20
C ALA A 40 3.17 0.84 7.37
N GLU A 41 2.15 0.05 7.00
CA GLU A 41 2.32 -1.14 6.15
C GLU A 41 2.86 -0.77 4.76
N ALA A 42 2.40 0.33 4.16
CA ALA A 42 2.91 0.81 2.88
C ALA A 42 4.39 1.27 2.99
N GLY A 43 4.74 1.98 4.05
CA GLY A 43 6.12 2.37 4.32
C GLY A 43 7.04 1.16 4.49
N LEU A 44 6.63 0.17 5.29
CA LEU A 44 7.38 -1.07 5.50
C LEU A 44 7.55 -1.88 4.20
N PHE A 45 6.50 -1.95 3.37
CA PHE A 45 6.57 -2.61 2.07
C PHE A 45 7.70 -2.04 1.21
N TYR A 46 7.76 -0.70 1.07
CA TYR A 46 8.81 -0.06 0.29
C TYR A 46 10.21 -0.23 0.89
N ASP A 47 10.32 -0.17 2.21
CA ASP A 47 11.59 -0.38 2.90
C ASP A 47 12.10 -1.82 2.75
N ASP A 48 11.22 -2.80 2.85
CA ASP A 48 11.58 -4.20 2.67
C ASP A 48 11.92 -4.49 1.21
N MET A 49 11.19 -3.90 0.26
CA MET A 49 11.52 -4.00 -1.15
C MET A 49 12.90 -3.41 -1.45
N GLN A 50 13.20 -2.20 -0.96
CA GLN A 50 14.52 -1.59 -1.13
C GLN A 50 15.64 -2.47 -0.54
N LYS A 51 15.44 -3.03 0.66
CA LYS A 51 16.41 -3.94 1.29
C LYS A 51 16.67 -5.20 0.46
N GLU A 52 15.63 -5.80 -0.12
CA GLU A 52 15.79 -6.98 -0.97
C GLU A 52 16.54 -6.64 -2.26
N ILE A 53 16.24 -5.49 -2.88
CA ILE A 53 16.95 -5.00 -4.05
C ILE A 53 18.40 -4.66 -3.72
N ASP A 54 18.67 -3.96 -2.62
CA ASP A 54 20.03 -3.62 -2.19
C ASP A 54 20.86 -4.87 -1.86
N ARG A 55 20.23 -5.90 -1.27
CA ARG A 55 20.88 -7.19 -1.01
C ARG A 55 21.26 -7.88 -2.31
N ALA A 56 20.36 -7.90 -3.29
CA ALA A 56 20.63 -8.45 -4.62
C ALA A 56 21.69 -7.64 -5.36
N TRP A 57 21.65 -6.31 -5.26
CA TRP A 57 22.59 -5.41 -5.91
C TRP A 57 24.03 -5.58 -5.38
N ASN A 58 24.20 -5.80 -4.08
CA ASN A 58 25.50 -6.05 -3.45
C ASN A 58 26.03 -7.46 -3.66
N SER A 59 25.28 -8.38 -4.27
CA SER A 59 25.73 -9.72 -4.59
C SER A 59 26.29 -9.79 -6.01
N GLU A 60 27.22 -10.70 -6.26
CA GLU A 60 27.79 -10.90 -7.61
C GLU A 60 26.76 -11.49 -8.58
N ILE A 61 26.00 -12.49 -8.12
CA ILE A 61 24.96 -13.16 -8.90
C ILE A 61 23.77 -13.42 -7.98
N THR A 62 22.58 -13.08 -8.45
CA THR A 62 21.31 -13.35 -7.73
C THR A 62 20.27 -13.85 -8.70
N LYS A 63 19.58 -14.93 -8.32
CA LYS A 63 18.32 -15.40 -8.92
C LYS A 63 17.39 -15.79 -7.78
N ASN A 64 16.48 -14.92 -7.45
CA ASN A 64 15.61 -15.10 -6.29
C ASN A 64 14.18 -14.60 -6.58
N THR A 65 13.21 -15.14 -5.83
CA THR A 65 11.85 -14.62 -5.77
C THR A 65 11.68 -13.90 -4.44
N ALA A 66 11.56 -12.59 -4.48
CA ALA A 66 11.25 -11.77 -3.31
C ALA A 66 9.75 -11.89 -3.00
N SER A 67 9.41 -12.27 -1.77
CA SER A 67 8.03 -12.35 -1.29
C SER A 67 7.81 -11.26 -0.26
N LEU A 68 7.08 -10.21 -0.67
CA LEU A 68 6.88 -8.98 0.11
C LEU A 68 5.43 -8.87 0.59
N SER A 69 5.23 -8.45 1.84
CA SER A 69 3.90 -8.18 2.38
C SER A 69 3.47 -6.76 2.01
N ALA A 70 2.31 -6.62 1.38
CA ALA A 70 1.74 -5.33 1.02
C ALA A 70 0.52 -4.99 1.91
N PRO A 71 0.10 -3.71 2.01
CA PRO A 71 -1.07 -3.31 2.77
C PRO A 71 -2.32 -4.08 2.35
N SER A 72 -3.19 -4.38 3.31
CA SER A 72 -4.35 -5.26 3.11
C SER A 72 -5.38 -4.74 2.10
N GLU A 73 -5.41 -3.44 1.84
CA GLU A 73 -6.32 -2.81 0.89
C GLU A 73 -5.77 -2.75 -0.54
N ILE A 74 -4.51 -3.12 -0.75
CA ILE A 74 -3.86 -3.16 -2.06
C ILE A 74 -4.15 -4.51 -2.72
N GLU A 75 -4.45 -4.46 -4.01
CA GLU A 75 -4.79 -5.64 -4.82
C GLU A 75 -3.61 -6.08 -5.69
N LYS A 76 -2.82 -5.11 -6.15
CA LYS A 76 -1.67 -5.35 -7.05
C LYS A 76 -0.53 -4.40 -6.73
N VAL A 77 0.68 -4.87 -6.96
CA VAL A 77 1.88 -4.04 -7.02
C VAL A 77 2.32 -3.94 -8.47
N CYS A 78 2.42 -2.73 -8.97
CA CYS A 78 2.79 -2.46 -10.36
C CYS A 78 4.20 -1.89 -10.41
N LEU A 79 5.02 -2.43 -11.27
CA LEU A 79 6.44 -2.10 -11.41
C LEU A 79 6.72 -1.67 -12.85
N GLY A 80 7.60 -0.70 -13.04
CA GLY A 80 8.03 -0.29 -14.36
C GLY A 80 8.08 1.22 -14.59
N ASP A 81 8.29 1.58 -15.84
CA ASP A 81 8.34 2.96 -16.29
C ASP A 81 6.97 3.45 -16.77
N ILE A 82 6.40 4.41 -16.04
CA ILE A 82 5.09 4.99 -16.34
C ILE A 82 5.11 5.92 -17.55
N HIS A 83 6.28 6.37 -18.02
CA HIS A 83 6.42 7.19 -19.21
C HIS A 83 6.25 6.36 -20.51
N SER A 84 6.55 5.07 -20.43
CA SER A 84 6.32 4.15 -21.52
C SER A 84 4.87 3.70 -21.49
N SER A 85 4.16 3.80 -22.63
CA SER A 85 2.76 3.40 -22.73
C SER A 85 2.59 1.92 -22.40
N SER A 86 1.66 1.61 -21.51
CA SER A 86 1.31 0.25 -21.13
C SER A 86 -0.15 -0.03 -21.46
N ASN A 87 -0.41 -1.21 -22.01
CA ASN A 87 -1.76 -1.65 -22.35
C ASN A 87 -2.35 -2.51 -21.20
N ILE A 88 -2.33 -1.93 -19.98
CA ILE A 88 -2.91 -2.56 -18.80
C ILE A 88 -4.10 -1.74 -18.28
N PRO A 89 -5.14 -2.37 -17.72
CA PRO A 89 -6.34 -1.67 -17.24
C PRO A 89 -6.03 -0.63 -16.13
N GLU A 90 -4.99 -0.87 -15.35
CA GLU A 90 -4.57 -0.04 -14.22
C GLU A 90 -3.85 1.24 -14.64
N TYR A 91 -3.40 1.35 -15.90
CA TYR A 91 -2.49 2.40 -16.36
C TYR A 91 -3.00 3.82 -16.12
N ASP A 92 -4.29 4.06 -16.39
CA ASP A 92 -4.89 5.39 -16.23
C ASP A 92 -4.93 5.83 -14.77
N ASP A 93 -5.21 4.91 -13.83
CA ASP A 93 -5.19 5.19 -12.39
C ASP A 93 -3.77 5.49 -11.93
N LEU A 94 -2.81 4.65 -12.30
CA LEU A 94 -1.40 4.81 -11.94
C LEU A 94 -0.81 6.12 -12.47
N ARG A 95 -1.13 6.48 -13.70
CA ARG A 95 -0.67 7.74 -14.31
C ARG A 95 -1.20 8.98 -13.59
N THR A 96 -2.41 8.92 -13.06
CA THR A 96 -3.03 10.05 -12.34
C THR A 96 -2.35 10.32 -11.00
N TYR A 97 -1.90 9.26 -10.32
CA TYR A 97 -1.29 9.34 -8.98
C TYR A 97 0.22 9.08 -8.98
N GLY A 98 0.78 8.66 -10.12
CA GLY A 98 2.20 8.38 -10.26
C GLY A 98 3.05 9.64 -10.23
N ASN A 99 4.08 9.67 -9.40
CA ASN A 99 5.17 10.61 -9.54
C ASN A 99 6.03 10.19 -10.73
N LEU A 100 6.48 11.14 -11.53
CA LEU A 100 7.26 10.89 -12.75
C LEU A 100 8.55 10.10 -12.51
N ASP A 101 9.15 10.22 -11.32
CA ASP A 101 10.37 9.49 -10.96
C ASP A 101 10.11 8.15 -10.27
N SER A 102 8.85 7.76 -10.08
CA SER A 102 8.49 6.51 -9.40
C SER A 102 8.52 5.33 -10.36
N ASN A 103 8.92 4.17 -9.84
CA ASN A 103 9.00 2.92 -10.59
C ASN A 103 8.25 1.75 -9.90
N VAL A 104 7.67 2.01 -8.72
CA VAL A 104 6.83 1.08 -7.96
C VAL A 104 5.55 1.78 -7.56
N PHE A 105 4.41 1.14 -7.82
CA PHE A 105 3.07 1.69 -7.61
C PHE A 105 2.19 0.67 -6.89
N LEU A 106 1.39 1.14 -5.95
CA LEU A 106 0.37 0.36 -5.26
C LEU A 106 -1.00 0.60 -5.91
N TYR A 107 -1.68 -0.47 -6.29
CA TYR A 107 -3.00 -0.41 -6.91
C TYR A 107 -4.07 -1.11 -6.04
N PRO A 108 -5.26 -0.50 -5.84
CA PRO A 108 -5.67 0.82 -6.33
C PRO A 108 -5.02 1.96 -5.55
N SER A 109 -4.54 2.98 -6.28
CA SER A 109 -3.76 4.10 -5.71
C SER A 109 -4.54 4.87 -4.64
N LYS A 110 -5.86 4.96 -4.77
CA LYS A 110 -6.76 5.64 -3.81
C LYS A 110 -6.83 4.97 -2.44
N LYS A 111 -6.47 3.68 -2.35
CA LYS A 111 -6.45 2.92 -1.09
C LYS A 111 -5.05 2.87 -0.46
N ALA A 112 -4.05 3.27 -1.21
CA ALA A 112 -2.74 3.53 -0.65
C ALA A 112 -2.78 4.80 0.23
N CYS A 113 -1.94 4.84 1.24
CA CYS A 113 -1.79 6.04 2.06
C CYS A 113 -1.35 7.25 1.23
N ASP A 114 -1.86 8.44 1.55
CA ASP A 114 -1.49 9.69 0.89
C ASP A 114 0.04 9.86 0.85
N GLY A 115 0.56 10.06 -0.36
CA GLY A 115 2.01 10.18 -0.61
C GLY A 115 2.78 8.85 -0.65
N LEU A 116 2.14 7.69 -0.40
CA LEU A 116 2.74 6.36 -0.47
C LEU A 116 2.09 5.45 -1.53
N SER A 117 1.32 6.01 -2.45
CA SER A 117 0.77 5.26 -3.59
C SER A 117 1.84 4.83 -4.60
N ASN A 118 2.98 5.50 -4.59
CA ASN A 118 4.11 5.21 -5.47
C ASN A 118 5.43 5.63 -4.81
N LYS A 119 6.52 4.96 -5.20
CA LYS A 119 7.88 5.29 -4.74
C LYS A 119 8.90 4.87 -5.79
N LYS A 120 10.03 5.56 -5.81
CA LYS A 120 11.21 5.12 -6.54
C LYS A 120 12.02 4.17 -5.67
N ILE A 121 12.30 2.98 -6.20
CA ILE A 121 13.24 2.01 -5.65
C ILE A 121 14.52 2.11 -6.47
N GLU A 122 15.63 2.29 -5.78
CA GLU A 122 16.94 2.45 -6.41
C GLU A 122 17.51 1.09 -6.85
N HIS A 123 18.48 1.12 -7.76
CA HIS A 123 19.20 -0.04 -8.29
C HIS A 123 18.32 -1.06 -9.04
N LEU A 124 17.15 -0.64 -9.53
CA LEU A 124 16.16 -1.50 -10.17
C LEU A 124 16.08 -1.22 -11.67
N GLU A 125 16.04 -2.28 -12.47
CA GLU A 125 15.81 -2.30 -13.90
C GLU A 125 14.70 -3.31 -14.24
N PHE A 126 14.07 -3.16 -15.39
CA PHE A 126 12.98 -4.02 -15.86
C PHE A 126 13.35 -4.68 -17.19
N ASP A 127 13.04 -5.97 -17.33
CA ASP A 127 13.22 -6.72 -18.59
C ASP A 127 12.09 -6.49 -19.60
N TYR A 128 11.12 -5.64 -19.27
CA TYR A 128 9.95 -5.30 -20.06
C TYR A 128 9.80 -3.79 -20.22
N LEU A 129 9.05 -3.38 -21.25
CA LEU A 129 8.69 -1.98 -21.49
C LEU A 129 7.38 -1.64 -20.76
N GLY A 130 7.33 -0.41 -20.24
CA GLY A 130 6.15 0.11 -19.55
C GLY A 130 5.99 -0.43 -18.13
N VAL A 131 4.75 -0.62 -17.71
CA VAL A 131 4.38 -1.05 -16.36
C VAL A 131 3.76 -2.45 -16.40
N LYS A 132 4.15 -3.31 -15.48
CA LYS A 132 3.57 -4.63 -15.25
C LYS A 132 3.05 -4.74 -13.83
N CYS A 133 1.84 -5.29 -13.65
CA CYS A 133 1.21 -5.44 -12.35
C CYS A 133 1.22 -6.89 -11.89
N PHE A 134 1.63 -7.09 -10.65
CA PHE A 134 1.71 -8.38 -9.96
C PHE A 134 0.59 -8.45 -8.92
N PRO A 135 -0.30 -9.45 -8.99
CA PRO A 135 -1.39 -9.57 -8.03
C PRO A 135 -0.86 -10.00 -6.67
N LEU A 136 -1.55 -9.56 -5.61
CA LEU A 136 -1.31 -10.06 -4.27
C LEU A 136 -2.03 -11.40 -4.07
N VAL A 137 -1.29 -12.36 -3.51
CA VAL A 137 -1.85 -13.64 -3.06
C VAL A 137 -1.68 -13.71 -1.55
N SER A 138 -2.78 -13.78 -0.82
CA SER A 138 -2.78 -13.78 0.67
C SER A 138 -2.03 -12.59 1.27
N GLY A 139 -2.18 -11.39 0.68
CA GLY A 139 -1.53 -10.16 1.14
C GLY A 139 -0.02 -10.06 0.83
N ARG A 140 0.48 -10.93 -0.04
CA ARG A 140 1.89 -10.94 -0.45
C ARG A 140 2.01 -10.86 -1.96
N VAL A 141 3.02 -10.15 -2.42
CA VAL A 141 3.44 -10.12 -3.83
C VAL A 141 4.73 -10.91 -3.98
N GLU A 142 4.82 -11.70 -5.04
CA GLU A 142 6.03 -12.42 -5.43
C GLU A 142 6.63 -11.77 -6.67
N ILE A 143 7.88 -11.33 -6.56
CA ILE A 143 8.61 -10.64 -7.60
C ILE A 143 9.91 -11.41 -7.86
N ARG A 144 10.11 -11.85 -9.09
CA ARG A 144 11.36 -12.48 -9.49
C ARG A 144 12.41 -11.42 -9.79
N ILE A 145 13.55 -11.51 -9.11
CA ILE A 145 14.69 -10.62 -9.28
C ILE A 145 15.90 -11.42 -9.73
N GLU A 146 16.62 -10.89 -10.70
CA GLU A 146 17.84 -11.50 -11.23
C GLU A 146 18.92 -10.43 -11.35
N LYS A 147 20.17 -10.84 -11.12
CA LYS A 147 21.37 -10.06 -11.39
C LYS A 147 22.48 -11.00 -11.81
N GLU A 148 23.15 -10.67 -12.90
CA GLU A 148 24.35 -11.35 -13.35
C GLU A 148 25.59 -10.51 -12.97
N SER A 149 26.77 -11.11 -12.99
CA SER A 149 28.02 -10.43 -12.59
C SER A 149 28.37 -9.21 -13.45
N THR A 150 27.84 -9.13 -14.66
CA THR A 150 28.00 -8.01 -15.60
C THR A 150 26.94 -6.92 -15.46
N ASP A 151 25.87 -7.18 -14.71
CA ASP A 151 24.76 -6.25 -14.57
C ASP A 151 25.09 -5.18 -13.53
N SER A 152 24.85 -3.92 -13.88
CA SER A 152 24.99 -2.78 -12.97
C SER A 152 23.77 -2.59 -12.05
N LEU A 153 22.62 -3.14 -12.43
CA LEU A 153 21.33 -3.02 -11.74
C LEU A 153 20.72 -4.41 -11.52
N VAL A 154 19.76 -4.47 -10.62
CA VAL A 154 18.94 -5.66 -10.36
C VAL A 154 17.75 -5.66 -11.31
N ARG A 155 17.57 -6.74 -12.06
CA ARG A 155 16.51 -6.87 -13.04
C ARG A 155 15.29 -7.55 -12.46
N VAL A 156 14.12 -6.92 -12.63
CA VAL A 156 12.82 -7.56 -12.38
C VAL A 156 12.39 -8.29 -13.64
N ILE A 157 12.12 -9.58 -13.46
CA ILE A 157 11.65 -10.45 -14.55
C ILE A 157 10.12 -10.47 -14.54
N GLY A 158 9.55 -10.16 -15.68
CA GLY A 158 8.13 -10.03 -15.89
C GLY A 158 7.39 -11.27 -16.35
#